data_89d26293b2145fcde3734c0661062bb8
#
_entry.id   89d26293b2145fcde3734c0661062bb8
#
_cell.length_a   1.000
_cell.length_b   1.000
_cell.length_c   1.000
_cell.angle_alpha   90.00
_cell.angle_beta   90.00
_cell.angle_gamma   90.00
#
_symmetry.space_group_name_H-M   'P 1'
#
loop_
_entity.id
_entity.type
_entity.pdbx_description
1 polymer ?
#
loop_
_entity_poly.entity_id
_entity_poly.type
_entity_poly.pdbx_seq_one_letter_code
_entity_poly.pdbx_strand_id
1 'polypeptide(L)'
;MLCRHPFPGPGLGVRILGQVKKEYADILRQADHIFMEELNNHDLYDKVDQAFAVFLPVKSVGVTGDERRYDYVIALRAVETIDFMTARWARLPYDFLDHVSNRIMNEISRVSRVVYDISGKPPSTIEWE
;
A
#
# COMPACT_ATOMS: atom_id res chain seq x y z
N MET A 1 14.13 16.39 11.21
CA MET A 1 13.26 15.26 11.55
C MET A 1 12.09 15.22 10.61
N LEU A 2 11.78 14.10 10.10
CA LEU A 2 10.67 13.96 9.19
C LEU A 2 9.36 13.87 9.96
N CYS A 3 8.36 14.56 9.47
CA CYS A 3 7.02 14.38 9.98
C CYS A 3 6.56 12.97 9.64
N ARG A 4 6.06 12.26 10.61
CA ARG A 4 5.49 10.95 10.38
C ARG A 4 3.99 11.06 10.36
N HIS A 5 3.40 10.39 9.42
CA HIS A 5 1.94 10.31 9.39
C HIS A 5 1.48 9.47 10.56
N PRO A 6 0.38 9.84 11.21
CA PRO A 6 -0.11 9.04 12.32
C PRO A 6 -0.51 7.65 11.83
N PHE A 7 -0.24 6.66 12.68
CA PHE A 7 -0.74 5.32 12.42
C PHE A 7 -2.20 5.26 12.84
N PRO A 8 -3.11 4.96 11.93
CA PRO A 8 -4.49 4.71 12.32
C PRO A 8 -4.60 3.29 12.85
N GLY A 9 -5.21 3.14 14.01
CA GLY A 9 -5.49 1.84 14.56
C GLY A 9 -4.28 1.12 15.15
N PRO A 10 -4.35 -0.18 15.37
CA PRO A 10 -3.36 -0.94 16.12
C PRO A 10 -2.14 -1.39 15.32
N GLY A 11 -1.82 -0.76 14.23
CA GLY A 11 -0.59 -1.03 13.50
C GLY A 11 -0.72 -2.10 12.44
N LEU A 12 0.31 -2.93 12.30
CA LEU A 12 0.37 -3.87 11.18
C LEU A 12 -0.79 -4.84 11.10
N GLY A 13 -1.35 -5.21 12.26
CA GLY A 13 -2.43 -6.20 12.29
C GLY A 13 -3.65 -5.79 11.49
N VAL A 14 -3.96 -4.49 11.42
CA VAL A 14 -5.12 -4.01 10.67
C VAL A 14 -4.85 -3.88 9.18
N ARG A 15 -3.61 -4.09 8.75
CA ARG A 15 -3.22 -4.00 7.34
C ARG A 15 -2.97 -5.36 6.72
N ILE A 16 -3.20 -6.42 7.48
CA ILE A 16 -3.17 -7.78 6.99
C ILE A 16 -4.58 -8.33 7.13
N LEU A 17 -5.24 -8.52 6.00
CA LEU A 17 -6.59 -9.05 6.02
C LEU A 17 -6.53 -10.55 6.26
N GLY A 18 -7.31 -11.02 7.23
CA GLY A 18 -7.35 -12.43 7.56
C GLY A 18 -6.32 -12.79 8.63
N GLN A 19 -5.78 -14.00 8.56
CA GLN A 19 -4.86 -14.52 9.56
C GLN A 19 -3.51 -13.82 9.46
N VAL A 20 -3.00 -13.34 10.59
CA VAL A 20 -1.68 -12.70 10.62
C VAL A 20 -0.62 -13.80 10.71
N LYS A 21 0.32 -13.79 9.79
CA LYS A 21 1.46 -14.71 9.76
C LYS A 21 2.74 -13.90 9.64
N LYS A 22 3.84 -14.45 10.12
CA LYS A 22 5.14 -13.77 10.02
C LYS A 22 5.50 -13.43 8.57
N GLU A 23 5.28 -14.38 7.68
CA GLU A 23 5.55 -14.17 6.26
C GLU A 23 4.76 -12.98 5.71
N TYR A 24 3.50 -12.86 6.07
CA TYR A 24 2.64 -11.77 5.62
C TYR A 24 3.13 -10.43 6.16
N ALA A 25 3.51 -10.41 7.43
CA ALA A 25 4.02 -9.20 8.05
C ALA A 25 5.33 -8.75 7.41
N ASP A 26 6.21 -9.69 7.08
CA ASP A 26 7.47 -9.38 6.44
C ASP A 26 7.26 -8.78 5.04
N ILE A 27 6.36 -9.36 4.28
CA ILE A 27 6.01 -8.84 2.95
C ILE A 27 5.42 -7.44 3.07
N LEU A 28 4.51 -7.25 4.01
CA LEU A 28 3.89 -5.95 4.22
C LEU A 28 4.90 -4.88 4.61
N ARG A 29 5.83 -5.20 5.51
CA ARG A 29 6.85 -4.25 5.93
C ARG A 29 7.72 -3.81 4.76
N GLN A 30 8.10 -4.75 3.90
CA GLN A 30 8.90 -4.43 2.73
C GLN A 30 8.13 -3.53 1.76
N ALA A 31 6.87 -3.84 1.50
CA ALA A 31 6.04 -3.04 0.60
C ALA A 31 5.81 -1.64 1.16
N ASP A 32 5.52 -1.56 2.45
CA ASP A 32 5.29 -0.27 3.10
C ASP A 32 6.55 0.58 3.08
N HIS A 33 7.70 -0.03 3.33
CA HIS A 33 8.98 0.66 3.29
C HIS A 33 9.25 1.25 1.91
N ILE A 34 9.03 0.47 0.85
CA ILE A 34 9.21 0.95 -0.52
C ILE A 34 8.28 2.13 -0.80
N PHE A 35 7.03 2.03 -0.40
CA PHE A 35 6.05 3.09 -0.63
C PHE A 35 6.47 4.38 0.06
N MET A 36 6.83 4.28 1.35
CA MET A 36 7.26 5.46 2.11
C MET A 36 8.53 6.07 1.55
N GLU A 37 9.49 5.22 1.18
CA GLU A 37 10.75 5.71 0.62
C GLU A 37 10.51 6.49 -0.66
N GLU A 38 9.67 5.97 -1.55
CA GLU A 38 9.40 6.65 -2.82
C GLU A 38 8.57 7.92 -2.63
N LEU A 39 7.66 7.92 -1.67
CA LEU A 39 6.93 9.15 -1.34
C LEU A 39 7.90 10.25 -0.92
N ASN A 40 8.90 9.91 -0.12
CA ASN A 40 9.92 10.87 0.29
C ASN A 40 10.81 11.28 -0.87
N ASN A 41 11.24 10.32 -1.70
CA ASN A 41 12.12 10.60 -2.82
C ASN A 41 11.50 11.53 -3.86
N HIS A 42 10.18 11.50 -3.98
CA HIS A 42 9.46 12.31 -4.96
C HIS A 42 8.77 13.53 -4.34
N ASP A 43 9.10 13.84 -3.09
CA ASP A 43 8.53 14.99 -2.37
C ASP A 43 7.00 14.93 -2.28
N LEU A 44 6.45 13.74 -2.16
CA LEU A 44 5.01 13.54 -2.07
C LEU A 44 4.53 13.22 -0.66
N TYR A 45 5.47 12.92 0.26
CA TYR A 45 5.11 12.47 1.60
C TYR A 45 4.23 13.48 2.33
N ASP A 46 4.55 14.77 2.21
CA ASP A 46 3.81 15.83 2.89
C ASP A 46 2.53 16.23 2.16
N LYS A 47 2.30 15.69 0.97
CA LYS A 47 1.10 16.01 0.18
C LYS A 47 -0.06 15.08 0.47
N VAL A 48 0.16 14.06 1.30
CA VAL A 48 -0.88 13.14 1.70
C VAL A 48 -0.97 13.16 3.23
N ASP A 49 -2.15 12.91 3.75
CA ASP A 49 -2.35 12.90 5.20
C ASP A 49 -2.05 11.54 5.80
N GLN A 50 -2.35 10.48 5.09
CA GLN A 50 -2.02 9.13 5.48
C GLN A 50 -1.68 8.32 4.24
N ALA A 51 -0.72 7.41 4.39
CA ALA A 51 -0.33 6.52 3.31
C ALA A 51 0.20 5.23 3.91
N PHE A 52 -0.20 4.10 3.33
CA PHE A 52 0.24 2.81 3.83
C PHE A 52 -0.03 1.73 2.79
N ALA A 53 0.63 0.59 2.98
CA ALA A 53 0.37 -0.62 2.20
C ALA A 53 -0.56 -1.55 2.98
N VAL A 54 -1.30 -2.38 2.26
CA VAL A 54 -2.18 -3.40 2.83
C VAL A 54 -1.82 -4.74 2.19
N PHE A 55 -1.69 -5.78 3.01
CA PHE A 55 -1.43 -7.11 2.51
C PHE A 55 -2.75 -7.85 2.28
N LEU A 56 -2.92 -8.37 1.08
CA LEU A 56 -4.12 -9.14 0.74
C LEU A 56 -3.72 -10.61 0.57
N PRO A 57 -4.21 -11.51 1.45
CA PRO A 57 -3.84 -12.93 1.40
C PRO A 57 -4.61 -13.68 0.32
N VAL A 58 -4.75 -13.06 -0.84
CA VAL A 58 -5.34 -13.69 -2.02
C VAL A 58 -4.24 -13.82 -3.05
N LYS A 59 -4.29 -14.88 -3.83
CA LYS A 59 -3.27 -15.13 -4.83
C LYS A 59 -3.76 -14.69 -6.19
N SER A 60 -2.90 -13.99 -6.89
CA SER A 60 -3.17 -13.51 -8.23
C SER A 60 -2.14 -14.08 -9.19
N VAL A 61 -2.55 -14.25 -10.43
CA VAL A 61 -1.67 -14.78 -11.46
C VAL A 61 -0.65 -13.71 -11.83
N GLY A 62 0.62 -14.12 -11.90
CA GLY A 62 1.69 -13.34 -12.45
C GLY A 62 2.46 -14.20 -13.44
N VAL A 63 3.24 -13.56 -14.27
CA VAL A 63 4.08 -14.25 -15.26
C VAL A 63 5.51 -13.75 -15.11
N THR A 64 6.45 -14.69 -14.98
CA THR A 64 7.87 -14.38 -14.94
C THR A 64 8.54 -15.24 -15.98
N GLY A 65 9.03 -14.62 -17.05
CA GLY A 65 9.51 -15.39 -18.19
C GLY A 65 8.37 -16.20 -18.79
N ASP A 66 8.54 -17.51 -18.87
CA ASP A 66 7.52 -18.41 -19.41
C ASP A 66 6.68 -19.06 -18.31
N GLU A 67 6.92 -18.71 -17.03
CA GLU A 67 6.25 -19.37 -15.93
C GLU A 67 5.12 -18.54 -15.40
N ARG A 68 3.99 -19.21 -15.12
CA ARG A 68 2.88 -18.60 -14.39
C ARG A 68 3.12 -18.78 -12.90
N ARG A 69 2.88 -17.74 -12.17
CA ARG A 69 3.04 -17.75 -10.71
C ARG A 69 1.75 -17.29 -10.05
N TYR A 70 1.52 -17.82 -8.87
CA TYR A 70 0.40 -17.39 -8.02
C TYR A 70 0.99 -16.84 -6.75
N ASP A 71 0.99 -15.53 -6.64
CA ASP A 71 1.54 -14.83 -5.48
C ASP A 71 0.55 -13.80 -4.98
N TYR A 72 0.91 -13.16 -3.88
CA TYR A 72 0.00 -12.31 -3.15
C TYR A 72 -0.15 -10.94 -3.80
N VAL A 73 -1.10 -10.18 -3.26
CA VAL A 73 -1.43 -8.84 -3.76
C VAL A 73 -1.16 -7.83 -2.66
N ILE A 74 -0.57 -6.71 -3.03
CA ILE A 74 -0.42 -5.55 -2.15
C ILE A 74 -1.33 -4.45 -2.65
N ALA A 75 -2.11 -3.86 -1.75
CA ALA A 75 -2.87 -2.66 -2.06
C ALA A 75 -2.15 -1.47 -1.44
N LEU A 76 -2.09 -0.37 -2.17
CA LEU A 76 -1.56 0.89 -1.65
C LEU A 76 -2.73 1.82 -1.39
N ARG A 77 -2.65 2.54 -0.29
CA ARG A 77 -3.66 3.50 0.12
C ARG A 77 -2.99 4.81 0.48
N ALA A 78 -3.42 5.90 -0.13
CA ALA A 78 -2.99 7.24 0.27
C ALA A 78 -4.20 8.14 0.20
N VAL A 79 -4.41 8.95 1.22
CA VAL A 79 -5.59 9.80 1.31
C VAL A 79 -5.21 11.21 1.72
N GLU A 80 -6.07 12.15 1.32
CA GLU A 80 -6.06 13.53 1.77
C GLU A 80 -7.34 13.73 2.57
N THR A 81 -7.22 14.25 3.78
CA THR A 81 -8.40 14.51 4.60
C THR A 81 -8.99 15.87 4.22
N ILE A 82 -10.31 15.90 4.07
CA ILE A 82 -11.03 17.15 3.82
C ILE A 82 -11.43 17.76 5.16
N ASP A 83 -11.93 16.90 6.05
CA ASP A 83 -12.15 17.22 7.44
C ASP A 83 -12.05 15.91 8.23
N PHE A 84 -12.31 15.90 9.52
CA PHE A 84 -12.11 14.69 10.30
C PHE A 84 -13.12 13.58 10.00
N MET A 85 -14.17 13.89 9.23
CA MET A 85 -15.18 12.89 8.85
C MET A 85 -15.02 12.41 7.41
N THR A 86 -14.33 13.17 6.57
CA THR A 86 -14.25 12.86 5.14
C THR A 86 -12.81 12.85 4.66
N ALA A 87 -12.54 11.97 3.72
CA ALA A 87 -11.24 11.86 3.10
C ALA A 87 -11.43 11.43 1.65
N ARG A 88 -10.50 11.82 0.81
CA ARG A 88 -10.48 11.37 -0.58
C ARG A 88 -9.16 10.70 -0.86
N TRP A 89 -9.15 9.80 -1.85
CA TRP A 89 -7.91 9.17 -2.25
C TRP A 89 -6.98 10.21 -2.88
N ALA A 90 -5.69 10.09 -2.59
CA ALA A 90 -4.70 11.02 -3.12
C ALA A 90 -4.39 10.70 -4.57
N ARG A 91 -4.45 11.71 -5.43
CA ARG A 91 -4.19 11.55 -6.85
C ARG A 91 -2.71 11.69 -7.12
N LEU A 92 -1.98 10.65 -6.73
CA LEU A 92 -0.54 10.61 -6.96
C LEU A 92 -0.26 10.49 -8.45
N PRO A 93 0.87 11.02 -8.92
CA PRO A 93 1.20 10.92 -10.34
C PRO A 93 1.22 9.47 -10.83
N TYR A 94 0.74 9.25 -12.03
CA TYR A 94 0.69 7.90 -12.60
C TYR A 94 2.08 7.28 -12.70
N ASP A 95 3.07 8.08 -13.10
CA ASP A 95 4.45 7.59 -13.20
C ASP A 95 4.99 7.16 -11.84
N PHE A 96 4.61 7.87 -10.79
CA PHE A 96 4.98 7.49 -9.44
C PHE A 96 4.38 6.14 -9.05
N LEU A 97 3.08 5.98 -9.30
CA LEU A 97 2.39 4.73 -8.97
C LEU A 97 2.98 3.56 -9.74
N ASP A 98 3.29 3.78 -11.01
CA ASP A 98 3.92 2.76 -11.83
C ASP A 98 5.28 2.38 -11.29
N HIS A 99 6.08 3.35 -10.90
CA HIS A 99 7.41 3.12 -10.36
C HIS A 99 7.37 2.33 -9.05
N VAL A 100 6.49 2.71 -8.14
CA VAL A 100 6.35 2.01 -6.86
C VAL A 100 5.87 0.58 -7.08
N SER A 101 4.89 0.40 -7.95
CA SER A 101 4.38 -0.92 -8.28
C SER A 101 5.49 -1.82 -8.81
N ASN A 102 6.29 -1.30 -9.73
CA ASN A 102 7.39 -2.07 -10.32
C ASN A 102 8.43 -2.43 -9.27
N ARG A 103 8.78 -1.50 -8.39
CA ARG A 103 9.72 -1.79 -7.32
C ARG A 103 9.22 -2.90 -6.40
N ILE A 104 7.96 -2.80 -5.99
CA ILE A 104 7.38 -3.80 -5.08
C ILE A 104 7.42 -5.18 -5.72
N MET A 105 6.98 -5.29 -6.97
CA MET A 105 6.94 -6.59 -7.63
C MET A 105 8.32 -7.14 -7.95
N ASN A 106 9.30 -6.27 -8.20
CA ASN A 106 10.65 -6.73 -8.51
C ASN A 106 11.46 -7.06 -7.26
N GLU A 107 11.23 -6.36 -6.17
CA GLU A 107 12.05 -6.53 -4.96
C GLU A 107 11.43 -7.52 -3.97
N ILE A 108 10.13 -7.79 -4.07
CA ILE A 108 9.44 -8.72 -3.17
C ILE A 108 8.95 -9.90 -3.99
N SER A 109 9.62 -11.04 -3.85
CA SER A 109 9.39 -12.18 -4.73
C SER A 109 8.01 -12.82 -4.61
N ARG A 110 7.32 -12.59 -3.49
CA ARG A 110 6.01 -13.20 -3.23
C ARG A 110 4.83 -12.30 -3.57
N VAL A 111 5.08 -11.21 -4.29
CA VAL A 111 4.03 -10.27 -4.70
C VAL A 111 3.96 -10.27 -6.22
N SER A 112 2.78 -10.53 -6.77
CA SER A 112 2.58 -10.58 -8.21
C SER A 112 1.67 -9.47 -8.72
N ARG A 113 1.09 -8.68 -7.83
CA ARG A 113 0.17 -7.62 -8.25
C ARG A 113 0.11 -6.52 -7.20
N VAL A 114 0.07 -5.29 -7.68
CA VAL A 114 -0.12 -4.12 -6.83
C VAL A 114 -1.36 -3.37 -7.33
N VAL A 115 -2.22 -2.99 -6.40
CA VAL A 115 -3.41 -2.18 -6.72
C VAL A 115 -3.39 -0.91 -5.89
N TYR A 116 -4.09 0.11 -6.35
CA TYR A 116 -4.19 1.37 -5.63
C TYR A 116 -5.66 1.59 -5.26
N ASP A 117 -5.93 1.81 -3.97
CA ASP A 117 -7.28 1.98 -3.47
C ASP A 117 -7.75 3.41 -3.74
N ILE A 118 -8.77 3.54 -4.58
CA ILE A 118 -9.32 4.84 -5.00
C ILE A 118 -10.67 5.12 -4.35
N SER A 119 -10.90 4.59 -3.18
CA SER A 119 -12.17 4.75 -2.47
C SER A 119 -12.12 5.96 -1.54
N GLY A 120 -13.18 6.74 -1.56
CA GLY A 120 -13.30 7.91 -0.68
C GLY A 120 -14.06 7.58 0.59
N LYS A 121 -13.88 8.38 1.60
CA LYS A 121 -14.61 8.28 2.86
C LYS A 121 -15.58 9.46 2.95
N PRO A 122 -16.90 9.26 3.07
CA PRO A 122 -17.59 8.00 2.99
C PRO A 122 -17.76 7.48 1.57
N PRO A 123 -18.15 6.23 1.32
CA PRO A 123 -18.57 5.24 2.32
C PRO A 123 -17.44 4.38 2.86
N SER A 124 -16.26 4.39 2.23
CA SER A 124 -15.14 3.58 2.70
C SER A 124 -14.41 4.26 3.84
N THR A 125 -13.87 3.47 4.75
CA THR A 125 -12.99 4.01 5.78
C THR A 125 -11.59 4.19 5.21
N ILE A 126 -10.74 4.89 5.93
CA ILE A 126 -9.35 5.03 5.52
C ILE A 126 -8.65 3.68 5.62
N GLU A 127 -8.71 3.04 6.79
CA GLU A 127 -8.18 1.70 6.97
C GLU A 127 -9.16 0.67 6.41
N TRP A 128 -8.63 -0.51 6.08
CA TRP A 128 -9.42 -1.59 5.53
C TRP A 128 -10.15 -2.42 6.58
N GLU A 129 -9.69 -2.35 7.83
CA GLU A 129 -10.36 -3.03 8.95
C GLU A 129 -10.47 -2.12 10.16
#